data_0d004e896b735767159b1e2a3b5c5b75
#
_entry.id   0d004e896b735767159b1e2a3b5c5b75
#
_cell.length_a   1.000
_cell.length_b   1.000
_cell.length_c   1.000
_cell.angle_alpha   90.00
_cell.angle_beta   90.00
_cell.angle_gamma   90.00
#
_symmetry.space_group_name_H-M   'P 1'
#
loop_
_entity.id
_entity.type
_entity.pdbx_description
1 polymer ?
#
loop_
_entity_poly.entity_id
_entity_poly.type
_entity_poly.pdbx_seq_one_letter_code
_entity_poly.pdbx_strand_id
1 'polypeptide(L)'
;MTRHIYTDTFFDYINQSARASAQPLIGYLYPKLRPTSVLDLGSGRGVWLQEWQRKGVADVLGVDGDYVDQDTLAVERDAFLAADLTQTLNLGRRFDLAQSLEVGEHLPRAASEMLVSSLTAASDRVLFSAAVPGQGGEHHINEQPLAFWQELFAARGYRPFDCVRPVLRSNRKVAPWYRYNSILYVNEEGRAGLPDDIMRSEVPEGTPVKEGGDLVWRLRRAVVSHLPRQTVTQIAQVRAGILAKRAALQSAGPQQSA
;
A
#
# COMPACT_ATOMS: atom_id res chain seq x y z
N MET A 1 0.08 -4.98 -25.21
CA MET A 1 -0.77 -4.15 -24.34
C MET A 1 -1.87 -5.05 -23.77
N THR A 2 -1.70 -5.56 -22.58
CA THR A 2 -2.72 -6.35 -21.87
C THR A 2 -3.75 -5.37 -21.34
N ARG A 3 -4.94 -5.39 -21.92
CA ARG A 3 -6.08 -4.56 -21.51
C ARG A 3 -6.37 -4.88 -20.05
N HIS A 4 -6.19 -3.93 -19.16
CA HIS A 4 -6.43 -4.08 -17.72
C HIS A 4 -7.92 -4.41 -17.49
N ILE A 5 -8.19 -5.53 -16.80
CA ILE A 5 -9.53 -6.09 -16.61
C ILE A 5 -10.06 -5.69 -15.20
N TYR A 6 -9.66 -4.54 -14.67
CA TYR A 6 -10.24 -4.07 -13.41
C TYR A 6 -11.59 -3.39 -13.71
N THR A 7 -12.68 -3.96 -13.18
CA THR A 7 -14.03 -3.38 -13.30
C THR A 7 -14.23 -2.27 -12.25
N ASP A 8 -15.15 -1.32 -12.49
CA ASP A 8 -15.52 -0.29 -11.51
C ASP A 8 -15.92 -0.89 -10.16
N THR A 9 -16.62 -2.01 -10.16
CA THR A 9 -17.02 -2.77 -8.97
C THR A 9 -15.80 -3.25 -8.15
N PHE A 10 -14.71 -3.61 -8.81
CA PHE A 10 -13.45 -3.98 -8.15
C PHE A 10 -12.80 -2.77 -7.50
N PHE A 11 -12.72 -1.65 -8.21
CA PHE A 11 -12.18 -0.40 -7.66
C PHE A 11 -13.00 0.10 -6.48
N ASP A 12 -14.32 0.02 -6.50
CA ASP A 12 -15.19 0.44 -5.40
C ASP A 12 -14.95 -0.39 -4.14
N TYR A 13 -14.79 -1.71 -4.28
CA TYR A 13 -14.46 -2.60 -3.17
C TYR A 13 -13.07 -2.31 -2.59
N ILE A 14 -12.06 -2.18 -3.45
CA ILE A 14 -10.69 -1.85 -3.02
C ILE A 14 -10.66 -0.48 -2.35
N ASN A 15 -11.35 0.53 -2.89
CA ASN A 15 -11.42 1.86 -2.33
C ASN A 15 -12.05 1.89 -0.93
N GLN A 16 -13.11 1.11 -0.67
CA GLN A 16 -13.71 1.00 0.67
C GLN A 16 -12.73 0.37 1.67
N SER A 17 -12.08 -0.73 1.28
CA SER A 17 -11.08 -1.42 2.09
C SER A 17 -9.85 -0.54 2.33
N ALA A 18 -9.37 0.17 1.30
CA ALA A 18 -8.28 1.11 1.38
C ALA A 18 -8.61 2.27 2.33
N ARG A 19 -9.80 2.88 2.20
CA ARG A 19 -10.23 3.98 3.09
C ARG A 19 -10.32 3.54 4.56
N ALA A 20 -10.93 2.40 4.83
CA ALA A 20 -11.05 1.84 6.18
C ALA A 20 -9.68 1.52 6.80
N SER A 21 -8.67 1.22 5.96
CA SER A 21 -7.30 0.94 6.39
C SER A 21 -6.46 2.21 6.50
N ALA A 22 -6.63 3.17 5.59
CA ALA A 22 -5.89 4.42 5.55
C ALA A 22 -6.14 5.27 6.81
N GLN A 23 -7.39 5.41 7.24
CA GLN A 23 -7.74 6.24 8.38
C GLN A 23 -6.97 5.90 9.66
N PRO A 24 -6.95 4.65 10.17
CA PRO A 24 -6.20 4.31 11.37
C PRO A 24 -4.69 4.39 11.17
N LEU A 25 -4.18 4.00 10.00
CA LEU A 25 -2.75 3.99 9.71
C LEU A 25 -2.21 5.42 9.63
N ILE A 26 -2.84 6.27 8.82
CA ILE A 26 -2.47 7.69 8.69
C ILE A 26 -2.75 8.43 10.00
N GLY A 27 -3.83 8.10 10.70
CA GLY A 27 -4.13 8.64 12.04
C GLY A 27 -3.02 8.40 13.06
N TYR A 28 -2.33 7.26 12.96
CA TYR A 28 -1.16 6.95 13.78
C TYR A 28 0.11 7.67 13.29
N LEU A 29 0.37 7.68 11.98
CA LEU A 29 1.62 8.22 11.43
C LEU A 29 1.64 9.76 11.34
N TYR A 30 0.51 10.39 11.00
CA TYR A 30 0.47 11.83 10.74
C TYR A 30 1.00 12.69 11.90
N PRO A 31 0.57 12.51 13.17
CA PRO A 31 1.08 13.32 14.27
C PRO A 31 2.57 13.13 14.56
N LYS A 32 3.16 12.04 14.06
CA LYS A 32 4.55 11.65 14.28
C LYS A 32 5.48 12.13 13.16
N LEU A 33 5.04 12.02 11.92
CA LEU A 33 5.83 12.37 10.74
C LEU A 33 5.58 13.79 10.25
N ARG A 34 4.34 14.30 10.43
CA ARG A 34 3.86 15.63 10.00
C ARG A 34 4.32 16.01 8.57
N PRO A 35 4.12 15.14 7.58
CA PRO A 35 4.52 15.46 6.23
C PRO A 35 3.70 16.64 5.70
N THR A 36 4.32 17.53 4.95
CA THR A 36 3.67 18.61 4.20
C THR A 36 3.44 18.19 2.75
N SER A 37 4.20 17.19 2.28
CA SER A 37 4.10 16.61 0.94
C SER A 37 4.15 15.09 0.96
N VAL A 38 3.28 14.43 0.16
CA VAL A 38 3.19 12.96 0.08
C VAL A 38 3.11 12.50 -1.37
N LEU A 39 3.98 11.54 -1.73
CA LEU A 39 3.95 10.79 -2.98
C LEU A 39 3.33 9.41 -2.74
N ASP A 40 2.49 8.94 -3.67
CA ASP A 40 1.93 7.58 -3.66
C ASP A 40 2.18 6.90 -5.02
N LEU A 41 3.11 5.93 -5.07
CA LEU A 41 3.37 5.13 -6.26
C LEU A 41 2.49 3.88 -6.27
N GLY A 42 1.61 3.77 -7.26
CA GLY A 42 0.51 2.80 -7.31
C GLY A 42 -0.72 3.32 -6.57
N SER A 43 -1.03 4.60 -6.76
CA SER A 43 -2.07 5.31 -6.00
C SER A 43 -3.49 4.85 -6.31
N GLY A 44 -3.70 4.11 -7.41
CA GLY A 44 -5.03 3.84 -7.92
C GLY A 44 -5.81 5.15 -8.10
N ARG A 45 -7.02 5.19 -7.55
CA ARG A 45 -7.86 6.40 -7.56
C ARG A 45 -7.48 7.46 -6.49
N GLY A 46 -6.37 7.31 -5.79
CA GLY A 46 -5.86 8.31 -4.82
C GLY A 46 -6.54 8.30 -3.45
N VAL A 47 -7.18 7.21 -3.05
CA VAL A 47 -7.93 7.12 -1.77
C VAL A 47 -7.02 7.33 -0.54
N TRP A 48 -5.79 6.84 -0.58
CA TRP A 48 -4.80 7.06 0.47
C TRP A 48 -4.36 8.52 0.54
N LEU A 49 -4.14 9.15 -0.62
CA LEU A 49 -3.79 10.56 -0.70
C LEU A 49 -4.91 11.47 -0.20
N GLN A 50 -6.17 11.14 -0.52
CA GLN A 50 -7.32 11.87 0.03
C GLN A 50 -7.35 11.84 1.55
N GLU A 51 -6.92 10.72 2.18
CA GLU A 51 -6.87 10.64 3.64
C GLU A 51 -5.72 11.47 4.22
N TRP A 52 -4.58 11.57 3.55
CA TRP A 52 -3.52 12.52 3.89
C TRP A 52 -4.01 13.97 3.78
N GLN A 53 -4.73 14.33 2.72
CA GLN A 53 -5.34 15.65 2.57
C GLN A 53 -6.32 15.99 3.69
N ARG A 54 -7.12 15.01 4.15
CA ARG A 54 -8.01 15.18 5.32
C ARG A 54 -7.26 15.47 6.62
N LYS A 55 -6.00 15.10 6.72
CA LYS A 55 -5.11 15.45 7.84
C LYS A 55 -4.44 16.81 7.67
N GLY A 56 -4.60 17.48 6.53
CA GLY A 56 -4.04 18.79 6.26
C GLY A 56 -2.80 18.80 5.36
N VAL A 57 -2.45 17.65 4.75
CA VAL A 57 -1.39 17.59 3.73
C VAL A 57 -1.95 18.16 2.42
N ALA A 58 -1.50 19.35 2.05
CA ALA A 58 -1.99 20.02 0.84
C ALA A 58 -1.29 19.51 -0.43
N ASP A 59 0.01 19.19 -0.35
CA ASP A 59 0.82 18.77 -1.48
C ASP A 59 0.86 17.23 -1.57
N VAL A 60 0.05 16.67 -2.46
CA VAL A 60 0.01 15.23 -2.72
C VAL A 60 0.18 14.95 -4.21
N LEU A 61 0.85 13.84 -4.54
CA LEU A 61 0.98 13.35 -5.90
C LEU A 61 0.75 11.84 -5.94
N GLY A 62 -0.23 11.39 -6.71
CA GLY A 62 -0.45 10.00 -7.06
C GLY A 62 0.17 9.68 -8.40
N VAL A 63 0.82 8.51 -8.49
CA VAL A 63 1.34 8.00 -9.76
C VAL A 63 0.82 6.57 -9.94
N ASP A 64 0.20 6.31 -11.09
CA ASP A 64 -0.26 4.96 -11.46
C ASP A 64 -0.32 4.83 -12.99
N GLY A 65 -0.68 3.65 -13.49
CA GLY A 65 -0.80 3.41 -14.92
C GLY A 65 -1.91 4.24 -15.59
N ASP A 66 -1.82 4.38 -16.92
CA ASP A 66 -2.78 5.09 -17.77
C ASP A 66 -4.18 4.44 -17.83
N TYR A 67 -4.32 3.26 -17.24
CA TYR A 67 -5.59 2.55 -17.07
C TYR A 67 -6.48 3.12 -15.96
N VAL A 68 -5.95 3.99 -15.10
CA VAL A 68 -6.75 4.63 -14.04
C VAL A 68 -7.64 5.71 -14.66
N ASP A 69 -8.94 5.54 -14.50
CA ASP A 69 -9.92 6.52 -14.95
C ASP A 69 -9.84 7.79 -14.08
N GLN A 70 -9.34 8.86 -14.68
CA GLN A 70 -9.11 10.15 -14.00
C GLN A 70 -10.42 10.87 -13.62
N ASP A 71 -11.57 10.50 -14.19
CA ASP A 71 -12.88 11.05 -13.80
C ASP A 71 -13.36 10.49 -12.46
N THR A 72 -12.72 9.41 -11.97
CA THR A 72 -13.08 8.72 -10.72
C THR A 72 -12.06 8.93 -9.60
N LEU A 73 -11.11 9.86 -9.78
CA LEU A 73 -10.09 10.17 -8.76
C LEU A 73 -10.72 10.72 -7.48
N ALA A 74 -10.15 10.33 -6.35
CA ALA A 74 -10.49 10.86 -5.03
C ALA A 74 -9.70 12.13 -4.66
N VAL A 75 -8.77 12.54 -5.52
CA VAL A 75 -7.96 13.76 -5.45
C VAL A 75 -8.14 14.55 -6.74
N GLU A 76 -7.69 15.81 -6.77
CA GLU A 76 -7.74 16.63 -7.98
C GLU A 76 -6.87 16.02 -9.09
N ARG A 77 -7.24 16.30 -10.36
CA ARG A 77 -6.54 15.70 -11.52
C ARG A 77 -5.07 16.10 -11.63
N ASP A 78 -4.72 17.30 -11.21
CA ASP A 78 -3.34 17.80 -11.19
C ASP A 78 -2.48 17.13 -10.11
N ALA A 79 -3.10 16.47 -9.15
CA ALA A 79 -2.44 15.61 -8.17
C ALA A 79 -2.26 14.15 -8.67
N PHE A 80 -2.48 13.87 -9.96
CA PHE A 80 -2.30 12.54 -10.54
C PHE A 80 -1.41 12.59 -11.79
N LEU A 81 -0.47 11.66 -11.88
CA LEU A 81 0.42 11.44 -13.01
C LEU A 81 0.30 10.01 -13.51
N ALA A 82 -0.08 9.83 -14.77
CA ALA A 82 -0.04 8.52 -15.42
C ALA A 82 1.40 8.15 -15.81
N ALA A 83 1.92 7.01 -15.29
CA ALA A 83 3.26 6.54 -15.60
C ALA A 83 3.38 5.02 -15.46
N ASP A 84 4.40 4.44 -16.10
CA ASP A 84 4.73 3.01 -16.02
C ASP A 84 5.64 2.76 -14.81
N LEU A 85 5.10 2.13 -13.76
CA LEU A 85 5.82 1.79 -12.53
C LEU A 85 6.85 0.65 -12.72
N THR A 86 6.91 0.02 -13.89
CA THR A 86 7.99 -0.93 -14.22
C THR A 86 9.29 -0.24 -14.59
N GLN A 87 9.27 1.09 -14.74
CA GLN A 87 10.43 1.94 -15.02
C GLN A 87 10.79 2.78 -13.81
N THR A 88 12.07 3.17 -13.70
CA THR A 88 12.47 4.15 -12.69
C THR A 88 11.92 5.53 -13.04
N LEU A 89 11.21 6.13 -12.10
CA LEU A 89 10.63 7.45 -12.24
C LEU A 89 11.53 8.53 -11.65
N ASN A 90 11.75 9.60 -12.41
CA ASN A 90 12.35 10.82 -11.91
C ASN A 90 11.30 11.94 -11.95
N LEU A 91 10.79 12.32 -10.77
CA LEU A 91 9.75 13.32 -10.63
C LEU A 91 10.30 14.76 -10.54
N GLY A 92 11.63 14.93 -10.59
CA GLY A 92 12.28 16.26 -10.53
C GLY A 92 12.14 16.99 -9.19
N ARG A 93 11.53 16.33 -8.17
CA ARG A 93 11.31 16.89 -6.82
C ARG A 93 11.29 15.78 -5.76
N ARG A 94 11.41 16.20 -4.51
CA ARG A 94 11.32 15.30 -3.35
C ARG A 94 10.06 15.62 -2.54
N PHE A 95 9.66 14.64 -1.72
CA PHE A 95 8.50 14.69 -0.84
C PHE A 95 8.94 14.34 0.60
N ASP A 96 8.19 14.81 1.60
CA ASP A 96 8.45 14.49 2.99
C ASP A 96 8.18 13.01 3.32
N LEU A 97 7.25 12.41 2.57
CA LEU A 97 6.92 10.98 2.64
C LEU A 97 6.62 10.45 1.24
N ALA A 98 7.20 9.33 0.87
CA ALA A 98 6.71 8.52 -0.24
C ALA A 98 6.02 7.27 0.31
N GLN A 99 5.02 6.77 -0.42
CA GLN A 99 4.40 5.49 -0.10
C GLN A 99 4.17 4.64 -1.35
N SER A 100 4.09 3.33 -1.16
CA SER A 100 3.61 2.36 -2.14
C SER A 100 3.04 1.17 -1.39
N LEU A 101 1.73 0.95 -1.50
CA LEU A 101 1.00 0.04 -0.63
C LEU A 101 0.24 -1.01 -1.44
N GLU A 102 0.70 -2.27 -1.37
CA GLU A 102 0.14 -3.43 -2.11
C GLU A 102 0.20 -3.21 -3.63
N VAL A 103 1.39 -2.87 -4.14
CA VAL A 103 1.68 -2.59 -5.55
C VAL A 103 2.76 -3.53 -6.11
N GLY A 104 3.82 -3.75 -5.36
CA GLY A 104 5.00 -4.50 -5.82
C GLY A 104 4.70 -5.92 -6.29
N GLU A 105 3.67 -6.56 -5.76
CA GLU A 105 3.19 -7.89 -6.15
C GLU A 105 2.52 -7.94 -7.52
N HIS A 106 2.06 -6.81 -8.04
CA HIS A 106 1.45 -6.70 -9.37
C HIS A 106 2.47 -6.41 -10.48
N LEU A 107 3.68 -6.00 -10.10
CA LEU A 107 4.76 -5.72 -11.02
C LEU A 107 5.62 -6.98 -11.27
N PRO A 108 6.23 -7.13 -12.45
CA PRO A 108 7.23 -8.18 -12.65
C PRO A 108 8.37 -8.06 -11.61
N ARG A 109 8.92 -9.18 -11.16
CA ARG A 109 10.00 -9.18 -10.17
C ARG A 109 11.18 -8.29 -10.58
N ALA A 110 11.51 -8.25 -11.86
CA ALA A 110 12.57 -7.38 -12.38
C ALA A 110 12.30 -5.89 -12.14
N ALA A 111 11.03 -5.48 -12.03
CA ALA A 111 10.64 -4.10 -11.76
C ALA A 111 10.67 -3.71 -10.26
N SER A 112 10.88 -4.68 -9.36
CA SER A 112 10.93 -4.40 -7.91
C SER A 112 12.02 -3.40 -7.56
N GLU A 113 13.19 -3.50 -8.21
CA GLU A 113 14.30 -2.59 -8.00
C GLU A 113 13.99 -1.17 -8.50
N MET A 114 13.32 -1.04 -9.65
CA MET A 114 12.89 0.23 -10.22
C MET A 114 11.87 0.94 -9.33
N LEU A 115 10.88 0.21 -8.79
CA LEU A 115 9.91 0.75 -7.84
C LEU A 115 10.60 1.31 -6.59
N VAL A 116 11.47 0.51 -5.95
CA VAL A 116 12.22 0.96 -4.76
C VAL A 116 13.14 2.12 -5.08
N SER A 117 13.79 2.12 -6.27
CA SER A 117 14.64 3.22 -6.74
C SER A 117 13.85 4.52 -6.87
N SER A 118 12.65 4.47 -7.46
CA SER A 118 11.76 5.62 -7.61
C SER A 118 11.33 6.18 -6.25
N LEU A 119 10.94 5.31 -5.30
CA LEU A 119 10.54 5.72 -3.95
C LEU A 119 11.69 6.39 -3.18
N THR A 120 12.89 5.79 -3.21
CA THR A 120 14.05 6.28 -2.46
C THR A 120 14.67 7.53 -3.08
N ALA A 121 14.56 7.73 -4.40
CA ALA A 121 14.92 8.99 -5.05
C ALA A 121 13.97 10.14 -4.65
N ALA A 122 12.70 9.80 -4.38
CA ALA A 122 11.67 10.80 -4.11
C ALA A 122 11.56 11.22 -2.63
N SER A 123 11.97 10.40 -1.66
CA SER A 123 11.79 10.74 -0.24
C SER A 123 12.79 10.00 0.65
N ASP A 124 13.17 10.61 1.78
CA ASP A 124 14.00 10.01 2.82
C ASP A 124 13.19 9.10 3.77
N ARG A 125 11.88 9.11 3.66
CA ARG A 125 10.92 8.30 4.43
C ARG A 125 9.96 7.62 3.48
N VAL A 126 9.90 6.29 3.52
CA VAL A 126 9.05 5.50 2.63
C VAL A 126 8.16 4.56 3.44
N LEU A 127 6.85 4.74 3.35
CA LEU A 127 5.88 3.77 3.85
C LEU A 127 5.62 2.73 2.75
N PHE A 128 5.92 1.48 3.02
CA PHE A 128 5.86 0.42 2.02
C PHE A 128 5.12 -0.82 2.52
N SER A 129 4.30 -1.40 1.66
CA SER A 129 3.80 -2.77 1.81
C SER A 129 3.70 -3.46 0.46
N ALA A 130 3.88 -4.77 0.45
CA ALA A 130 3.62 -5.63 -0.69
C ALA A 130 3.18 -7.02 -0.20
N ALA A 131 2.45 -7.74 -1.05
CA ALA A 131 1.96 -9.07 -0.70
C ALA A 131 3.11 -10.04 -0.46
N VAL A 132 3.00 -10.75 0.66
CA VAL A 132 3.93 -11.83 1.04
C VAL A 132 3.49 -13.18 0.46
N PRO A 133 4.40 -14.16 0.28
CA PRO A 133 4.08 -15.46 -0.30
C PRO A 133 2.87 -16.15 0.34
N GLY A 134 1.92 -16.58 -0.47
CA GLY A 134 0.66 -17.17 -0.04
C GLY A 134 -0.39 -16.18 0.45
N GLN A 135 -0.16 -14.86 0.32
CA GLN A 135 -1.21 -13.88 0.59
C GLN A 135 -2.37 -14.05 -0.38
N GLY A 136 -2.07 -14.25 -1.64
CA GLY A 136 -3.07 -14.39 -2.69
C GLY A 136 -3.88 -13.13 -2.91
N GLY A 137 -4.16 -12.87 -4.14
CA GLY A 137 -4.91 -11.71 -4.60
C GLY A 137 -5.18 -11.81 -6.09
N GLU A 138 -5.80 -10.79 -6.63
CA GLU A 138 -6.06 -10.68 -8.05
C GLU A 138 -4.77 -10.25 -8.76
N HIS A 139 -4.32 -11.03 -9.76
CA HIS A 139 -3.13 -10.75 -10.56
C HIS A 139 -1.81 -10.58 -9.77
N HIS A 140 -1.66 -11.26 -8.62
CA HIS A 140 -0.37 -11.31 -7.94
C HIS A 140 0.62 -12.17 -8.74
N ILE A 141 1.67 -11.55 -9.27
CA ILE A 141 2.71 -12.22 -10.07
C ILE A 141 4.07 -12.23 -9.36
N ASN A 142 4.22 -11.44 -8.27
CA ASN A 142 5.49 -11.20 -7.59
C ASN A 142 5.30 -11.09 -6.06
N GLU A 143 4.67 -12.08 -5.43
CA GLU A 143 4.65 -12.15 -3.96
C GLU A 143 6.04 -12.46 -3.43
N GLN A 144 6.62 -11.56 -2.63
CA GLN A 144 7.97 -11.69 -2.07
C GLN A 144 7.97 -11.59 -0.54
N PRO A 145 8.90 -12.29 0.14
CA PRO A 145 9.08 -12.11 1.59
C PRO A 145 9.40 -10.65 1.93
N LEU A 146 9.04 -10.19 3.14
CA LEU A 146 9.40 -8.82 3.59
C LEU A 146 10.92 -8.59 3.56
N ALA A 147 11.72 -9.63 3.81
CA ALA A 147 13.19 -9.56 3.74
C ALA A 147 13.70 -9.19 2.33
N PHE A 148 13.04 -9.65 1.26
CA PHE A 148 13.41 -9.28 -0.11
C PHE A 148 13.31 -7.76 -0.33
N TRP A 149 12.21 -7.15 0.11
CA TRP A 149 12.05 -5.70 0.02
C TRP A 149 13.01 -4.96 0.93
N GLN A 150 13.24 -5.47 2.15
CA GLN A 150 14.24 -4.94 3.08
C GLN A 150 15.64 -4.88 2.44
N GLU A 151 16.06 -5.91 1.72
CA GLU A 151 17.34 -5.94 1.01
C GLU A 151 17.44 -4.85 -0.06
N LEU A 152 16.37 -4.63 -0.85
CA LEU A 152 16.33 -3.59 -1.88
C LEU A 152 16.41 -2.17 -1.27
N PHE A 153 15.74 -1.94 -0.15
CA PHE A 153 15.81 -0.69 0.60
C PHE A 153 17.19 -0.52 1.28
N ALA A 154 17.74 -1.58 1.87
CA ALA A 154 19.04 -1.54 2.54
C ALA A 154 20.18 -1.22 1.56
N ALA A 155 20.14 -1.75 0.32
CA ALA A 155 21.08 -1.42 -0.74
C ALA A 155 21.09 0.07 -1.11
N ARG A 156 20.10 0.85 -0.66
CA ARG A 156 19.95 2.30 -0.86
C ARG A 156 20.10 3.10 0.44
N GLY A 157 20.61 2.47 1.50
CA GLY A 157 20.86 3.13 2.78
C GLY A 157 19.63 3.31 3.67
N TYR A 158 18.50 2.63 3.36
CA TYR A 158 17.27 2.71 4.17
C TYR A 158 17.21 1.57 5.17
N ARG A 159 16.75 1.90 6.38
CA ARG A 159 16.53 0.95 7.47
C ARG A 159 15.03 0.76 7.72
N PRO A 160 14.57 -0.46 8.03
CA PRO A 160 13.17 -0.72 8.35
C PRO A 160 12.84 -0.33 9.80
N PHE A 161 11.72 0.34 9.98
CA PHE A 161 11.12 0.71 11.27
C PHE A 161 9.74 0.05 11.36
N ASP A 162 9.62 -0.96 12.24
CA ASP A 162 8.37 -1.71 12.43
C ASP A 162 7.44 -1.01 13.44
N CYS A 163 7.14 0.26 13.19
CA CYS A 163 6.31 1.09 14.06
C CYS A 163 4.81 0.92 13.81
N VAL A 164 4.41 0.50 12.61
CA VAL A 164 3.00 0.47 12.17
C VAL A 164 2.31 -0.81 12.62
N ARG A 165 2.93 -1.97 12.37
CA ARG A 165 2.31 -3.28 12.57
C ARG A 165 1.91 -3.59 14.02
N PRO A 166 2.73 -3.29 15.05
CA PRO A 166 2.35 -3.51 16.45
C PRO A 166 1.09 -2.75 16.86
N VAL A 167 0.91 -1.54 16.33
CA VAL A 167 -0.23 -0.67 16.65
C VAL A 167 -1.50 -1.13 15.96
N LEU A 168 -1.39 -1.59 14.71
CA LEU A 168 -2.54 -1.97 13.90
C LEU A 168 -2.97 -3.43 14.06
N ARG A 169 -2.14 -4.30 14.66
CA ARG A 169 -2.35 -5.77 14.65
C ARG A 169 -3.71 -6.22 15.18
N SER A 170 -4.31 -5.51 16.10
CA SER A 170 -5.62 -5.81 16.69
C SER A 170 -6.77 -5.05 16.02
N ASN A 171 -6.48 -4.08 15.17
CA ASN A 171 -7.51 -3.25 14.52
C ASN A 171 -8.10 -3.99 13.30
N ARG A 172 -9.24 -4.64 13.51
CA ARG A 172 -9.93 -5.40 12.45
C ARG A 172 -10.56 -4.56 11.34
N LYS A 173 -10.60 -3.23 11.49
CA LYS A 173 -11.01 -2.31 10.41
C LYS A 173 -9.92 -2.18 9.34
N VAL A 174 -8.66 -2.38 9.72
CA VAL A 174 -7.53 -2.38 8.78
C VAL A 174 -7.44 -3.76 8.13
N ALA A 175 -7.38 -3.79 6.81
CA ALA A 175 -7.25 -5.05 6.08
C ALA A 175 -5.94 -5.78 6.47
N PRO A 176 -5.95 -7.13 6.51
CA PRO A 176 -4.80 -7.92 7.00
C PRO A 176 -3.48 -7.60 6.30
N TRP A 177 -3.51 -7.37 4.98
CA TRP A 177 -2.31 -7.06 4.20
C TRP A 177 -1.66 -5.74 4.64
N TYR A 178 -2.42 -4.67 4.90
CA TYR A 178 -1.85 -3.43 5.46
C TYR A 178 -1.39 -3.62 6.92
N ARG A 179 -2.16 -4.38 7.74
CA ARG A 179 -1.82 -4.61 9.15
C ARG A 179 -0.50 -5.37 9.35
N TYR A 180 -0.18 -6.27 8.43
CA TYR A 180 0.91 -7.22 8.62
C TYR A 180 2.12 -6.97 7.73
N ASN A 181 1.96 -6.18 6.66
CA ASN A 181 3.04 -5.95 5.71
C ASN A 181 3.59 -4.53 5.73
N SER A 182 2.87 -3.54 6.32
CA SER A 182 3.31 -2.13 6.26
C SER A 182 4.53 -1.88 7.15
N ILE A 183 5.61 -1.40 6.54
CA ILE A 183 6.89 -1.03 7.18
C ILE A 183 7.23 0.39 6.76
N LEU A 184 7.74 1.18 7.70
CA LEU A 184 8.35 2.47 7.41
C LEU A 184 9.86 2.26 7.17
N TYR A 185 10.35 2.62 5.98
CA TYR A 185 11.77 2.62 5.64
C TYR A 185 12.30 4.04 5.69
N VAL A 186 13.45 4.24 6.34
CA VAL A 186 14.04 5.57 6.57
C VAL A 186 15.54 5.50 6.34
N ASN A 187 16.09 6.46 5.59
CA ASN A 187 17.53 6.66 5.48
C ASN A 187 18.07 7.56 6.62
N GLU A 188 19.36 7.89 6.63
CA GLU A 188 19.97 8.67 7.70
C GLU A 188 19.37 10.09 7.80
N GLU A 189 19.15 10.75 6.67
CA GLU A 189 18.57 12.09 6.60
C GLU A 189 17.12 12.09 7.12
N GLY A 190 16.36 11.05 6.79
CA GLY A 190 14.97 10.89 7.21
C GLY A 190 14.78 10.65 8.71
N ARG A 191 15.85 10.33 9.47
CA ARG A 191 15.79 10.14 10.93
C ARG A 191 15.57 11.45 11.68
N ALA A 192 15.97 12.57 11.10
CA ALA A 192 15.85 13.87 11.72
C ALA A 192 14.38 14.18 12.11
N GLY A 193 14.16 14.50 13.39
CA GLY A 193 12.83 14.83 13.89
C GLY A 193 11.86 13.66 14.07
N LEU A 194 12.30 12.40 13.88
CA LEU A 194 11.47 11.25 14.24
C LEU A 194 11.32 11.14 15.76
N PRO A 195 10.11 10.88 16.26
CA PRO A 195 9.90 10.70 17.70
C PRO A 195 10.53 9.38 18.19
N ASP A 196 10.85 9.33 19.48
CA ASP A 196 11.53 8.21 20.12
C ASP A 196 10.83 6.86 19.95
N ASP A 197 9.51 6.83 19.91
CA ASP A 197 8.76 5.59 19.73
C ASP A 197 8.92 5.01 18.31
N ILE A 198 9.06 5.87 17.29
CA ILE A 198 9.47 5.45 15.95
C ILE A 198 10.91 4.98 15.96
N MET A 199 11.84 5.76 16.53
CA MET A 199 13.25 5.41 16.58
C MET A 199 13.50 4.06 17.25
N ARG A 200 12.81 3.76 18.36
CA ARG A 200 12.90 2.45 19.05
C ARG A 200 12.34 1.28 18.26
N SER A 201 11.60 1.51 17.20
CA SER A 201 11.02 0.47 16.34
C SER A 201 11.94 0.05 15.19
N GLU A 202 13.15 0.62 15.11
CA GLU A 202 14.13 0.21 14.11
C GLU A 202 14.48 -1.27 14.26
N VAL A 203 14.41 -1.99 13.15
CA VAL A 203 14.83 -3.39 13.11
C VAL A 203 16.34 -3.45 13.10
N PRO A 204 16.98 -4.17 14.04
CA PRO A 204 18.45 -4.22 14.13
C PRO A 204 19.10 -4.68 12.82
N GLU A 205 20.29 -4.17 12.55
CA GLU A 205 21.07 -4.54 11.37
C GLU A 205 21.30 -6.05 11.31
N GLY A 206 21.25 -6.61 10.10
CA GLY A 206 21.40 -8.05 9.90
C GLY A 206 20.18 -8.88 10.35
N THR A 207 19.15 -8.24 10.93
CA THR A 207 17.92 -8.92 11.33
C THR A 207 16.86 -8.79 10.25
N PRO A 208 16.32 -9.90 9.70
CA PRO A 208 15.27 -9.82 8.72
C PRO A 208 13.95 -9.36 9.36
N VAL A 209 13.21 -8.51 8.65
CA VAL A 209 11.84 -8.16 9.03
C VAL A 209 10.98 -9.43 9.00
N LYS A 210 10.49 -9.83 10.16
CA LYS A 210 9.66 -11.04 10.29
C LYS A 210 8.27 -10.81 9.69
N GLU A 211 7.76 -11.80 8.99
CA GLU A 211 6.39 -11.79 8.50
C GLU A 211 5.39 -11.77 9.67
N GLY A 212 4.43 -10.85 9.57
CA GLY A 212 3.36 -10.70 10.56
C GLY A 212 2.20 -11.67 10.33
N GLY A 213 1.22 -11.62 11.23
CA GLY A 213 -0.05 -12.31 11.10
C GLY A 213 -0.47 -13.11 12.33
N ASP A 214 -1.78 -13.12 12.57
CA ASP A 214 -2.40 -14.04 13.54
C ASP A 214 -2.45 -15.48 12.98
N LEU A 215 -2.88 -16.42 13.80
CA LEU A 215 -2.92 -17.83 13.41
C LEU A 215 -3.81 -18.06 12.17
N VAL A 216 -4.94 -17.37 12.09
CA VAL A 216 -5.88 -17.50 10.96
C VAL A 216 -5.24 -17.01 9.66
N TRP A 217 -4.56 -15.87 9.69
CA TRP A 217 -3.81 -15.33 8.56
C TRP A 217 -2.70 -16.27 8.10
N ARG A 218 -1.93 -16.82 9.04
CA ARG A 218 -0.85 -17.77 8.76
C ARG A 218 -1.35 -19.08 8.16
N LEU A 219 -2.42 -19.65 8.72
CA LEU A 219 -3.06 -20.86 8.17
C LEU A 219 -3.62 -20.61 6.77
N ARG A 220 -4.32 -19.48 6.56
CA ARG A 220 -4.83 -19.10 5.24
C ARG A 220 -3.69 -19.03 4.22
N ARG A 221 -2.59 -18.36 4.55
CA ARG A 221 -1.42 -18.25 3.66
C ARG A 221 -0.82 -19.63 3.36
N ALA A 222 -0.68 -20.48 4.35
CA ALA A 222 -0.18 -21.84 4.16
C ALA A 222 -1.06 -22.65 3.18
N VAL A 223 -2.38 -22.51 3.24
CA VAL A 223 -3.30 -23.15 2.29
C VAL A 223 -3.16 -22.53 0.88
N VAL A 224 -3.20 -21.20 0.79
CA VAL A 224 -3.16 -20.47 -0.49
C VAL A 224 -1.86 -20.71 -1.24
N SER A 225 -0.72 -20.83 -0.53
CA SER A 225 0.59 -21.08 -1.15
C SER A 225 0.69 -22.42 -1.93
N HIS A 226 -0.22 -23.36 -1.67
CA HIS A 226 -0.28 -24.65 -2.38
C HIS A 226 -1.26 -24.65 -3.57
N LEU A 227 -2.00 -23.56 -3.77
CA LEU A 227 -2.96 -23.45 -4.87
C LEU A 227 -2.30 -22.88 -6.14
N PRO A 228 -2.72 -23.32 -7.35
CA PRO A 228 -2.30 -22.70 -8.60
C PRO A 228 -2.68 -21.21 -8.63
N ARG A 229 -1.81 -20.35 -9.14
CA ARG A 229 -2.05 -18.89 -9.23
C ARG A 229 -3.38 -18.53 -9.89
N GLN A 230 -3.75 -19.22 -10.97
CA GLN A 230 -5.04 -18.99 -11.65
C GLN A 230 -6.23 -19.23 -10.71
N THR A 231 -6.20 -20.31 -9.92
CA THR A 231 -7.23 -20.63 -8.93
C THR A 231 -7.30 -19.55 -7.85
N VAL A 232 -6.16 -19.08 -7.37
CA VAL A 232 -6.10 -17.98 -6.37
C VAL A 232 -6.73 -16.70 -6.91
N THR A 233 -6.38 -16.30 -8.14
CA THR A 233 -6.97 -15.15 -8.83
C THR A 233 -8.50 -15.29 -8.98
N GLN A 234 -8.98 -16.46 -9.42
CA GLN A 234 -10.43 -16.71 -9.55
C GLN A 234 -11.15 -16.61 -8.19
N ILE A 235 -10.58 -17.17 -7.13
CA ILE A 235 -11.14 -17.07 -5.76
C ILE A 235 -11.19 -15.60 -5.33
N ALA A 236 -10.13 -14.83 -5.60
CA ALA A 236 -10.08 -13.40 -5.27
C ALA A 236 -11.16 -12.61 -6.02
N GLN A 237 -11.36 -12.86 -7.31
CA GLN A 237 -12.40 -12.24 -8.15
C GLN A 237 -13.82 -12.56 -7.66
N VAL A 238 -14.11 -13.83 -7.38
CA VAL A 238 -15.41 -14.24 -6.83
C VAL A 238 -15.68 -13.55 -5.49
N ARG A 239 -14.67 -13.51 -4.61
CA ARG A 239 -14.78 -12.83 -3.31
C ARG A 239 -15.02 -11.34 -3.47
N ALA A 240 -14.28 -10.66 -4.34
CA ALA A 240 -14.47 -9.24 -4.64
C ALA A 240 -15.89 -8.96 -5.14
N GLY A 241 -16.39 -9.77 -6.07
CA GLY A 241 -17.77 -9.65 -6.58
C GLY A 241 -18.85 -9.84 -5.51
N ILE A 242 -18.66 -10.80 -4.58
CA ILE A 242 -19.61 -11.02 -3.46
C ILE A 242 -19.60 -9.82 -2.51
N LEU A 243 -18.42 -9.30 -2.17
CA LEU A 243 -18.30 -8.19 -1.24
C LEU A 243 -18.83 -6.89 -1.82
N ALA A 244 -18.58 -6.64 -3.12
CA ALA A 244 -19.15 -5.50 -3.83
C ALA A 244 -20.69 -5.54 -3.87
N LYS A 245 -21.28 -6.71 -4.17
CA LYS A 245 -22.76 -6.89 -4.11
C LYS A 245 -23.32 -6.62 -2.72
N ARG A 246 -22.63 -7.08 -1.65
CA ARG A 246 -23.06 -6.81 -0.27
C ARG A 246 -22.99 -5.33 0.07
N ALA A 247 -21.95 -4.62 -0.35
CA ALA A 247 -21.81 -3.18 -0.15
C ALA A 247 -22.91 -2.39 -0.87
N ALA A 248 -23.23 -2.76 -2.13
CA ALA A 248 -24.32 -2.14 -2.89
C ALA A 248 -25.70 -2.36 -2.23
N LEU A 249 -25.96 -3.54 -1.66
CA LEU A 249 -27.20 -3.82 -0.93
C LEU A 249 -27.31 -3.02 0.39
N GLN A 250 -26.19 -2.77 1.06
CA GLN A 250 -26.17 -1.95 2.29
C GLN A 250 -26.39 -0.45 2.00
N SER A 251 -25.90 0.05 0.86
CA SER A 251 -26.12 1.43 0.43
C SER A 251 -27.54 1.68 -0.13
N ALA A 252 -28.23 0.64 -0.57
CA ALA A 252 -29.61 0.66 -1.07
C ALA A 252 -30.68 0.42 0.03
N GLY A 253 -30.31 0.46 1.33
CA GLY A 253 -31.24 0.32 2.46
C GLY A 253 -32.30 1.43 2.48
N PRO A 254 -33.48 1.24 3.12
CA PRO A 254 -34.70 1.97 2.87
C PRO A 254 -34.53 3.47 3.07
N GLN A 255 -34.78 4.25 2.01
CA GLN A 255 -35.16 5.64 2.16
C GLN A 255 -36.41 5.66 3.06
N GLN A 256 -36.24 6.12 4.29
CA GLN A 256 -37.39 6.43 5.15
C GLN A 256 -38.21 7.48 4.43
N SER A 257 -39.36 7.04 3.92
CA SER A 257 -40.44 7.93 3.49
C SER A 257 -40.89 8.71 4.71
N ALA A 258 -40.59 10.00 4.74
CA ALA A 258 -41.22 10.97 5.61
C ALA A 258 -42.46 11.51 4.94
#